data_9a7b4f146188ea8ba065420e7f1b2036
#
_entry.id   9a7b4f146188ea8ba065420e7f1b2036
#
_cell.length_a   1.000
_cell.length_b   1.000
_cell.length_c   1.000
_cell.angle_alpha   90.00
_cell.angle_beta   90.00
_cell.angle_gamma   90.00
#
_symmetry.space_group_name_H-M   'P 1'
#
loop_
_entity.id
_entity.type
_entity.pdbx_description
1 polymer ?
#
loop_
_entity_poly.entity_id
_entity_poly.type
_entity_poly.pdbx_seq_one_letter_code
_entity_poly.pdbx_strand_id
1 'polypeptide(L)'
;YSEEISEVVKIGLTSTGCFVEDIGLSLSPMVYFAQFNLDADAIAMVTASHNENGWTGVKMGIKKGLTHAPEEMKELKNITLNKKFIEGKGSEKQIDGFQEVYKKNLINKNKIDKKIRAVVACGNGTAGIFAPDILEGIGCEVIQIDCKLDYTFPKYNPNPEDLKMLNAISKAV
;
A
#
# COMPACT_ATOMS: atom_id res chain seq x y z
N TYR A 1 9.11 -1.16 12.31
CA TYR A 1 9.19 0.33 12.38
C TYR A 1 8.23 1.05 11.44
N SER A 2 7.47 0.36 10.59
CA SER A 2 6.50 1.04 9.72
C SER A 2 5.40 1.74 10.52
N GLU A 3 4.94 1.15 11.61
CA GLU A 3 3.95 1.74 12.51
C GLU A 3 4.51 2.99 13.19
N GLU A 4 5.71 2.92 13.75
CA GLU A 4 6.39 4.05 14.41
C GLU A 4 6.59 5.23 13.44
N ILE A 5 6.98 4.94 12.20
CA ILE A 5 7.16 5.98 11.18
C ILE A 5 5.81 6.54 10.72
N SER A 6 4.78 5.70 10.61
CA SER A 6 3.42 6.16 10.31
C SER A 6 2.92 7.15 11.37
N GLU A 7 3.13 6.85 12.65
CA GLU A 7 2.78 7.76 13.74
C GLU A 7 3.53 9.10 13.63
N VAL A 8 4.83 9.07 13.36
CA VAL A 8 5.61 10.31 13.18
C VAL A 8 5.12 11.13 11.97
N VAL A 9 4.76 10.46 10.87
CA VAL A 9 4.17 11.13 9.69
C VAL A 9 2.83 11.77 10.04
N LYS A 10 1.96 11.08 10.77
CA LYS A 10 0.66 11.61 11.22
C LYS A 10 0.85 12.82 12.13
N ILE A 11 1.76 12.75 13.10
CA ILE A 11 2.11 13.87 13.99
C ILE A 11 2.59 15.07 13.15
N GLY A 12 3.48 14.84 12.19
CA GLY A 12 3.99 15.89 11.31
C GLY A 12 2.87 16.57 10.52
N LEU A 13 1.99 15.79 9.89
CA LEU A 13 0.86 16.30 9.10
C LEU A 13 -0.15 17.08 9.97
N THR A 14 -0.54 16.53 11.11
CA THR A 14 -1.49 17.20 12.00
C THR A 14 -0.93 18.48 12.61
N SER A 15 0.40 18.55 12.86
CA SER A 15 1.06 19.76 13.34
C SER A 15 1.05 20.92 12.32
N THR A 16 0.78 20.62 11.04
CA THR A 16 0.64 21.65 9.99
C THR A 16 -0.83 22.01 9.70
N GLY A 17 -1.77 21.45 10.45
CA GLY A 17 -3.20 21.72 10.28
C GLY A 17 -3.94 20.72 9.38
N CYS A 18 -3.29 19.66 8.91
CA CYS A 18 -3.95 18.64 8.09
C CYS A 18 -4.94 17.82 8.91
N PHE A 19 -6.07 17.45 8.29
CA PHE A 19 -6.94 16.38 8.75
C PHE A 19 -6.44 15.06 8.13
N VAL A 20 -6.03 14.12 8.93
CA VAL A 20 -5.45 12.84 8.49
C VAL A 20 -6.48 11.73 8.65
N GLU A 21 -6.79 11.02 7.57
CA GLU A 21 -7.59 9.81 7.57
C GLU A 21 -6.68 8.60 7.38
N ASP A 22 -6.51 7.80 8.44
CA ASP A 22 -5.67 6.61 8.45
C ASP A 22 -6.50 5.39 8.03
N ILE A 23 -6.17 4.80 6.88
CA ILE A 23 -6.84 3.60 6.34
C ILE A 23 -6.17 2.28 6.75
N GLY A 24 -5.15 2.35 7.60
CA GLY A 24 -4.40 1.20 8.10
C GLY A 24 -3.53 0.52 7.05
N LEU A 25 -3.25 -0.76 7.28
CA LEU A 25 -2.42 -1.56 6.38
C LEU A 25 -3.02 -1.65 4.99
N SER A 26 -2.24 -1.24 3.97
CA SER A 26 -2.74 -1.04 2.62
C SER A 26 -1.72 -1.39 1.53
N LEU A 27 -2.20 -1.50 0.32
CA LEU A 27 -1.40 -1.56 -0.91
C LEU A 27 -1.37 -0.20 -1.60
N SER A 28 -0.34 0.10 -2.39
CA SER A 28 -0.27 1.37 -3.13
C SER A 28 -1.53 1.66 -3.95
N PRO A 29 -2.11 0.72 -4.73
CA PRO A 29 -3.38 0.97 -5.43
C PRO A 29 -4.55 1.30 -4.51
N MET A 30 -4.58 0.73 -3.31
CA MET A 30 -5.61 1.02 -2.32
C MET A 30 -5.50 2.44 -1.77
N VAL A 31 -4.27 2.95 -1.59
CA VAL A 31 -4.05 4.35 -1.17
C VAL A 31 -4.55 5.33 -2.24
N TYR A 32 -4.28 5.07 -3.52
CA TYR A 32 -4.85 5.89 -4.60
C TYR A 32 -6.39 5.79 -4.67
N PHE A 33 -6.94 4.59 -4.50
CA PHE A 33 -8.38 4.40 -4.41
C PHE A 33 -8.98 5.18 -3.24
N ALA A 34 -8.31 5.20 -2.08
CA ALA A 34 -8.73 5.97 -0.92
C ALA A 34 -8.76 7.47 -1.22
N GLN A 35 -7.76 8.01 -1.91
CA GLN A 35 -7.72 9.42 -2.29
C GLN A 35 -8.96 9.86 -3.09
N PHE A 36 -9.45 9.00 -3.99
CA PHE A 36 -10.68 9.28 -4.74
C PHE A 36 -11.95 9.03 -3.92
N ASN A 37 -11.97 7.97 -3.12
CA ASN A 37 -13.15 7.52 -2.39
C ASN A 37 -13.48 8.41 -1.18
N LEU A 38 -12.46 8.91 -0.51
CA LEU A 38 -12.55 9.81 0.64
C LEU A 38 -12.44 11.30 0.23
N ASP A 39 -12.25 11.57 -1.06
CA ASP A 39 -12.02 12.92 -1.62
C ASP A 39 -10.85 13.67 -0.97
N ALA A 40 -9.79 12.92 -0.62
CA ALA A 40 -8.61 13.48 0.02
C ALA A 40 -7.74 14.27 -0.96
N ASP A 41 -7.20 15.42 -0.52
CA ASP A 41 -6.33 16.28 -1.34
C ASP A 41 -4.96 15.65 -1.57
N ALA A 42 -4.46 14.90 -0.59
CA ALA A 42 -3.12 14.32 -0.62
C ALA A 42 -3.10 12.90 -0.06
N ILE A 43 -2.02 12.19 -0.35
CA ILE A 43 -1.73 10.87 0.20
C ILE A 43 -0.32 10.80 0.77
N ALA A 44 -0.14 10.02 1.82
CA ALA A 44 1.14 9.56 2.32
C ALA A 44 1.07 8.06 2.63
N MET A 45 2.03 7.29 2.18
CA MET A 45 2.11 5.86 2.41
C MET A 45 3.51 5.47 2.89
N VAL A 46 3.60 4.96 4.09
CA VAL A 46 4.84 4.41 4.64
C VAL A 46 5.09 3.03 4.02
N THR A 47 6.20 2.86 3.31
CA THR A 47 6.50 1.61 2.61
C THR A 47 7.98 1.51 2.24
N ALA A 48 8.54 0.31 2.35
CA ALA A 48 9.86 -0.01 1.80
C ALA A 48 9.80 -0.47 0.33
N SER A 49 8.60 -0.47 -0.31
CA SER A 49 8.38 -1.09 -1.62
C SER A 49 8.71 -2.60 -1.57
N HIS A 50 9.67 -3.06 -2.36
CA HIS A 50 10.18 -4.44 -2.39
C HIS A 50 11.61 -4.56 -1.84
N ASN A 51 12.07 -3.55 -1.10
CA ASN A 51 13.39 -3.58 -0.48
C ASN A 51 13.43 -4.55 0.71
N GLU A 52 14.63 -4.95 1.07
CA GLU A 52 14.90 -5.79 2.23
C GLU A 52 14.47 -5.13 3.55
N ASN A 53 14.28 -5.93 4.59
CA ASN A 53 14.05 -5.43 5.93
C ASN A 53 15.18 -4.47 6.36
N GLY A 54 14.78 -3.39 7.06
CA GLY A 54 15.69 -2.31 7.45
C GLY A 54 15.55 -1.05 6.58
N TRP A 55 14.95 -1.17 5.40
CA TRP A 55 14.59 -0.03 4.58
C TRP A 55 13.16 0.42 4.85
N THR A 56 12.94 1.71 4.73
CA THR A 56 11.60 2.31 4.73
C THR A 56 11.62 3.63 3.99
N GLY A 57 10.46 4.11 3.60
CA GLY A 57 10.28 5.38 2.93
C GLY A 57 8.82 5.82 3.00
N VAL A 58 8.54 6.98 2.43
CA VAL A 58 7.17 7.50 2.33
C VAL A 58 6.89 7.86 0.88
N LYS A 59 5.87 7.22 0.30
CA LYS A 59 5.29 7.66 -0.97
C LYS A 59 4.28 8.75 -0.68
N MET A 60 4.38 9.87 -1.39
CA MET A 60 3.50 11.02 -1.20
C MET A 60 2.93 11.48 -2.54
N GLY A 61 1.78 12.11 -2.50
CA GLY A 61 1.17 12.72 -3.67
C GLY A 61 0.12 13.76 -3.27
N ILE A 62 0.10 14.89 -4.00
CA ILE A 62 -0.88 15.98 -3.84
C ILE A 62 -1.83 16.08 -5.04
N LYS A 63 -1.64 15.28 -6.07
CA LYS A 63 -2.53 15.17 -7.22
C LYS A 63 -3.20 13.83 -7.21
N LYS A 64 -4.52 13.79 -7.43
CA LYS A 64 -5.30 12.55 -7.39
C LYS A 64 -4.72 11.49 -8.33
N GLY A 65 -4.38 10.33 -7.74
CA GLY A 65 -3.85 9.17 -8.45
C GLY A 65 -2.37 9.25 -8.85
N LEU A 66 -1.63 10.28 -8.42
CA LEU A 66 -0.22 10.47 -8.76
C LEU A 66 0.66 10.62 -7.52
N THR A 67 1.86 10.08 -7.57
CA THR A 67 2.92 10.39 -6.61
C THR A 67 3.62 11.70 -6.99
N HIS A 68 4.35 12.28 -6.04
CA HIS A 68 5.18 13.45 -6.30
C HIS A 68 6.12 13.24 -7.48
N ALA A 69 6.12 14.20 -8.39
CA ALA A 69 7.12 14.31 -9.44
C ALA A 69 8.47 14.80 -8.87
N PRO A 70 9.58 14.71 -9.64
CA PRO A 70 10.89 15.16 -9.17
C PRO A 70 10.93 16.62 -8.69
N GLU A 71 10.18 17.50 -9.32
CA GLU A 71 10.07 18.92 -8.97
C GLU A 71 9.43 19.12 -7.59
N GLU A 72 8.36 18.38 -7.31
CA GLU A 72 7.64 18.40 -6.03
C GLU A 72 8.52 17.83 -4.90
N MET A 73 9.27 16.77 -5.18
CA MET A 73 10.27 16.23 -4.25
C MET A 73 11.42 17.20 -3.97
N LYS A 74 11.85 17.96 -4.98
CA LYS A 74 12.86 19.00 -4.83
C LYS A 74 12.35 20.16 -3.96
N GLU A 75 11.10 20.56 -4.15
CA GLU A 75 10.45 21.58 -3.33
C GLU A 75 10.35 21.11 -1.87
N LEU A 76 9.87 19.88 -1.61
CA LEU A 76 9.80 19.30 -0.27
C LEU A 76 11.17 19.29 0.41
N LYS A 77 12.22 18.91 -0.32
CA LYS A 77 13.60 18.96 0.16
C LYS A 77 13.99 20.38 0.56
N ASN A 78 13.67 21.38 -0.24
CA ASN A 78 13.99 22.79 0.04
C ASN A 78 13.22 23.29 1.28
N ILE A 79 11.94 22.96 1.42
CA ILE A 79 11.15 23.28 2.62
C ILE A 79 11.82 22.71 3.86
N THR A 80 12.21 21.43 3.81
CA THR A 80 12.83 20.71 4.93
C THR A 80 14.17 21.30 5.31
N LEU A 81 15.07 21.51 4.34
CA LEU A 81 16.43 22.04 4.60
C LEU A 81 16.41 23.48 5.12
N ASN A 82 15.45 24.29 4.68
CA ASN A 82 15.30 25.68 5.11
C ASN A 82 14.35 25.85 6.30
N LYS A 83 13.84 24.75 6.87
CA LYS A 83 12.91 24.74 8.01
C LYS A 83 11.70 25.65 7.80
N LYS A 84 11.19 25.73 6.56
CA LYS A 84 10.03 26.53 6.21
C LYS A 84 8.73 25.77 6.50
N PHE A 85 8.55 25.35 7.75
CA PHE A 85 7.37 24.61 8.16
C PHE A 85 6.21 25.56 8.46
N ILE A 86 5.01 25.11 8.13
CA ILE A 86 3.76 25.76 8.51
C ILE A 86 3.34 25.17 9.85
N GLU A 87 2.82 25.97 10.74
CA GLU A 87 2.23 25.51 12.00
C GLU A 87 0.71 25.57 11.92
N GLY A 88 0.06 24.56 12.48
CA GLY A 88 -1.40 24.46 12.49
C GLY A 88 -1.89 23.45 13.51
N LYS A 89 -3.20 23.33 13.66
CA LYS A 89 -3.88 22.33 14.49
C LYS A 89 -4.74 21.48 13.59
N GLY A 90 -4.26 20.32 13.24
CA GLY A 90 -4.98 19.30 12.52
C GLY A 90 -5.61 18.28 13.47
N SER A 91 -6.14 17.22 12.89
CA SER A 91 -6.70 16.09 13.61
C SER A 91 -6.50 14.81 12.82
N GLU A 92 -6.70 13.67 13.47
CA GLU A 92 -6.67 12.37 12.81
C GLU A 92 -7.95 11.59 13.06
N LYS A 93 -8.25 10.68 12.15
CA LYS A 93 -9.35 9.74 12.22
C LYS A 93 -8.95 8.41 11.63
N GLN A 94 -9.15 7.32 12.39
CA GLN A 94 -9.04 5.98 11.87
C GLN A 94 -10.25 5.62 11.01
N ILE A 95 -10.01 5.10 9.82
CA ILE A 95 -11.06 4.61 8.90
C ILE A 95 -11.06 3.08 8.93
N ASP A 96 -11.84 2.53 9.84
CA ASP A 96 -11.95 1.08 10.01
C ASP A 96 -12.63 0.42 8.81
N GLY A 97 -12.18 -0.79 8.48
CA GLY A 97 -12.80 -1.62 7.44
C GLY A 97 -12.57 -1.14 6.00
N PHE A 98 -11.70 -0.15 5.75
CA PHE A 98 -11.46 0.36 4.41
C PHE A 98 -10.91 -0.71 3.46
N GLN A 99 -10.18 -1.71 3.96
CA GLN A 99 -9.72 -2.87 3.20
C GLN A 99 -10.89 -3.61 2.54
N GLU A 100 -11.97 -3.82 3.27
CA GLU A 100 -13.17 -4.49 2.77
C GLU A 100 -13.93 -3.64 1.73
N VAL A 101 -13.94 -2.32 1.88
CA VAL A 101 -14.47 -1.40 0.87
C VAL A 101 -13.71 -1.55 -0.45
N TYR A 102 -12.38 -1.57 -0.38
CA TYR A 102 -11.50 -1.75 -1.53
C TYR A 102 -11.70 -3.12 -2.20
N LYS A 103 -11.65 -4.23 -1.44
CA LYS A 103 -11.87 -5.58 -1.93
C LYS A 103 -13.24 -5.71 -2.64
N LYS A 104 -14.31 -5.27 -1.99
CA LYS A 104 -15.67 -5.31 -2.56
C LYS A 104 -15.79 -4.50 -3.85
N ASN A 105 -15.14 -3.33 -3.92
CA ASN A 105 -15.14 -2.53 -5.14
C ASN A 105 -14.52 -3.28 -6.32
N LEU A 106 -13.36 -3.93 -6.11
CA LEU A 106 -12.69 -4.71 -7.14
C LEU A 106 -13.50 -5.94 -7.55
N ILE A 107 -14.01 -6.69 -6.58
CA ILE A 107 -14.81 -7.91 -6.84
C ILE A 107 -16.08 -7.59 -7.62
N ASN A 108 -16.80 -6.54 -7.25
CA ASN A 108 -18.07 -6.21 -7.90
C ASN A 108 -17.92 -5.70 -9.34
N LYS A 109 -16.79 -5.10 -9.67
CA LYS A 109 -16.52 -4.54 -11.00
C LYS A 109 -15.87 -5.52 -11.99
N ASN A 110 -15.34 -6.64 -11.50
CA ASN A 110 -14.45 -7.49 -12.29
C ASN A 110 -14.85 -8.97 -12.28
N LYS A 111 -16.14 -9.28 -12.30
CA LYS A 111 -16.61 -10.68 -12.39
C LYS A 111 -16.09 -11.35 -13.66
N ILE A 112 -15.65 -12.61 -13.52
CA ILE A 112 -15.13 -13.43 -14.62
C ILE A 112 -16.11 -14.59 -14.87
N ASP A 113 -16.58 -14.71 -16.11
CA ASP A 113 -17.51 -15.79 -16.52
C ASP A 113 -16.81 -17.08 -16.95
N LYS A 114 -15.47 -17.05 -17.03
CA LYS A 114 -14.66 -18.20 -17.44
C LYS A 114 -14.00 -18.84 -16.21
N LYS A 115 -13.91 -20.17 -16.22
CA LYS A 115 -13.13 -20.90 -15.22
C LYS A 115 -11.64 -20.62 -15.45
N ILE A 116 -11.03 -19.84 -14.52
CA ILE A 116 -9.59 -19.51 -14.54
C ILE A 116 -8.96 -20.05 -13.26
N ARG A 117 -7.85 -20.78 -13.40
CA ARG A 117 -6.96 -21.10 -12.28
C ARG A 117 -5.86 -20.06 -12.22
N ALA A 118 -5.65 -19.50 -11.04
CA ALA A 118 -4.65 -18.47 -10.79
C ALA A 118 -3.67 -18.90 -9.70
N VAL A 119 -2.38 -18.93 -10.00
CA VAL A 119 -1.33 -19.07 -8.99
C VAL A 119 -1.01 -17.70 -8.44
N VAL A 120 -1.14 -17.54 -7.12
CA VAL A 120 -0.89 -16.29 -6.41
C VAL A 120 0.29 -16.48 -5.46
N ALA A 121 1.40 -15.82 -5.75
CA ALA A 121 2.60 -15.86 -4.94
C ALA A 121 2.87 -14.47 -4.33
N CYS A 122 2.79 -14.36 -3.01
CA CYS A 122 2.89 -13.08 -2.31
C CYS A 122 4.20 -12.91 -1.51
N GLY A 123 5.06 -13.93 -1.48
CA GLY A 123 6.34 -13.88 -0.75
C GLY A 123 6.20 -13.44 0.70
N ASN A 124 5.13 -13.83 1.37
CA ASN A 124 4.76 -13.40 2.73
C ASN A 124 4.57 -11.87 2.89
N GLY A 125 4.43 -11.14 1.77
CA GLY A 125 4.20 -9.69 1.77
C GLY A 125 2.73 -9.32 1.95
N THR A 126 2.48 -8.00 2.03
CA THR A 126 1.16 -7.41 2.28
C THR A 126 0.09 -7.82 1.27
N ALA A 127 0.47 -8.11 0.01
CA ALA A 127 -0.48 -8.56 -1.00
C ALA A 127 -1.23 -9.84 -0.63
N GLY A 128 -0.67 -10.67 0.25
CA GLY A 128 -1.28 -11.93 0.69
C GLY A 128 -2.62 -11.78 1.40
N ILE A 129 -2.88 -10.65 2.03
CA ILE A 129 -4.19 -10.35 2.67
C ILE A 129 -5.24 -9.78 1.70
N PHE A 130 -4.89 -9.53 0.48
CA PHE A 130 -5.79 -8.92 -0.51
C PHE A 130 -5.99 -9.81 -1.75
N ALA A 131 -4.89 -10.24 -2.36
CA ALA A 131 -4.92 -10.85 -3.69
C ALA A 131 -5.71 -12.17 -3.75
N PRO A 132 -5.57 -13.13 -2.81
CA PRO A 132 -6.35 -14.35 -2.84
C PRO A 132 -7.84 -14.08 -2.78
N ASP A 133 -8.30 -13.32 -1.78
CA ASP A 133 -9.72 -13.01 -1.57
C ASP A 133 -10.35 -12.31 -2.78
N ILE A 134 -9.61 -11.37 -3.40
CA ILE A 134 -10.09 -10.64 -4.57
C ILE A 134 -10.22 -11.57 -5.76
N LEU A 135 -9.22 -12.41 -6.03
CA LEU A 135 -9.24 -13.33 -7.16
C LEU A 135 -10.31 -14.41 -7.01
N GLU A 136 -10.48 -14.98 -5.82
CA GLU A 136 -11.58 -15.90 -5.51
C GLU A 136 -12.93 -15.19 -5.68
N GLY A 137 -13.05 -13.98 -5.16
CA GLY A 137 -14.26 -13.16 -5.24
C GLY A 137 -14.68 -12.80 -6.65
N ILE A 138 -13.76 -12.66 -7.62
CA ILE A 138 -14.07 -12.42 -9.03
C ILE A 138 -14.35 -13.70 -9.81
N GLY A 139 -14.11 -14.89 -9.24
CA GLY A 139 -14.45 -16.20 -9.82
C GLY A 139 -13.27 -17.08 -10.21
N CYS A 140 -12.04 -16.77 -9.78
CA CYS A 140 -10.88 -17.63 -10.01
C CYS A 140 -10.83 -18.79 -9.00
N GLU A 141 -10.29 -19.93 -9.45
CA GLU A 141 -9.76 -20.99 -8.59
C GLU A 141 -8.31 -20.59 -8.20
N VAL A 142 -8.05 -20.31 -6.92
CA VAL A 142 -6.78 -19.74 -6.48
C VAL A 142 -5.87 -20.80 -5.86
N ILE A 143 -4.63 -20.87 -6.34
CA ILE A 143 -3.54 -21.65 -5.76
C ILE A 143 -2.60 -20.66 -5.06
N GLN A 144 -2.58 -20.69 -3.73
CA GLN A 144 -1.81 -19.75 -2.92
C GLN A 144 -0.39 -20.26 -2.65
N ILE A 145 0.61 -19.39 -2.86
CA ILE A 145 2.00 -19.61 -2.50
C ILE A 145 2.46 -18.46 -1.59
N ASP A 146 2.82 -18.80 -0.36
CA ASP A 146 3.37 -17.85 0.62
C ASP A 146 2.53 -16.56 0.77
N CYS A 147 1.19 -16.73 0.82
CA CYS A 147 0.25 -15.61 0.95
C CYS A 147 0.00 -15.18 2.41
N LYS A 148 0.38 -15.99 3.40
CA LYS A 148 0.31 -15.58 4.79
C LYS A 148 1.31 -14.46 5.06
N LEU A 149 0.84 -13.32 5.55
CA LEU A 149 1.69 -12.19 5.92
C LEU A 149 2.69 -12.59 7.02
N ASP A 150 3.98 -12.37 6.74
CA ASP A 150 5.06 -12.58 7.69
C ASP A 150 6.20 -11.61 7.38
N TYR A 151 6.35 -10.60 8.21
CA TYR A 151 7.36 -9.54 8.03
C TYR A 151 8.81 -10.01 8.19
N THR A 152 9.03 -11.27 8.58
CA THR A 152 10.40 -11.86 8.61
C THR A 152 10.85 -12.34 7.23
N PHE A 153 9.91 -12.49 6.28
CA PHE A 153 10.16 -12.99 4.93
C PHE A 153 11.00 -14.28 4.91
N PRO A 154 10.51 -15.39 5.51
CA PRO A 154 11.33 -16.53 5.88
C PRO A 154 11.92 -17.31 4.70
N LYS A 155 11.40 -17.14 3.49
CA LYS A 155 11.86 -17.90 2.31
C LYS A 155 12.69 -17.06 1.35
N TYR A 156 12.23 -15.84 1.07
CA TYR A 156 12.83 -14.87 0.16
C TYR A 156 12.19 -13.50 0.37
N ASN A 157 12.87 -12.44 -0.04
CA ASN A 157 12.25 -11.12 -0.05
C ASN A 157 11.08 -11.09 -1.06
N PRO A 158 10.02 -10.33 -0.79
CA PRO A 158 8.87 -10.19 -1.70
C PRO A 158 9.21 -9.31 -2.92
N ASN A 159 10.33 -9.63 -3.57
CA ASN A 159 10.77 -9.00 -4.80
C ASN A 159 10.23 -9.83 -5.99
N PRO A 160 9.46 -9.24 -6.91
CA PRO A 160 8.89 -9.94 -8.07
C PRO A 160 9.96 -10.50 -9.03
N GLU A 161 11.22 -10.07 -8.91
CA GLU A 161 12.36 -10.58 -9.69
C GLU A 161 13.12 -11.71 -9.00
N ASP A 162 12.74 -12.11 -7.78
CA ASP A 162 13.43 -13.19 -7.06
C ASP A 162 13.24 -14.53 -7.77
N LEU A 163 14.35 -15.14 -8.18
CA LEU A 163 14.35 -16.40 -8.94
C LEU A 163 13.77 -17.58 -8.15
N LYS A 164 13.87 -17.59 -6.81
CA LYS A 164 13.26 -18.64 -5.99
C LYS A 164 11.75 -18.57 -6.04
N MET A 165 11.21 -17.33 -5.95
CA MET A 165 9.78 -17.06 -6.08
C MET A 165 9.27 -17.41 -7.47
N LEU A 166 9.97 -16.99 -8.54
CA LEU A 166 9.62 -17.31 -9.92
C LEU A 166 9.63 -18.83 -10.19
N ASN A 167 10.63 -19.54 -9.66
CA ASN A 167 10.68 -21.01 -9.76
C ASN A 167 9.54 -21.70 -9.00
N ALA A 168 9.13 -21.16 -7.85
CA ALA A 168 7.98 -21.70 -7.11
C ALA A 168 6.67 -21.52 -7.89
N ILE A 169 6.47 -20.37 -8.51
CA ILE A 169 5.34 -20.10 -9.40
C ILE A 169 5.35 -21.08 -10.57
N SER A 170 6.47 -21.20 -11.29
CA SER A 170 6.60 -22.07 -12.46
C SER A 170 6.31 -23.54 -12.18
N LYS A 171 6.58 -24.01 -10.95
CA LYS A 171 6.26 -25.40 -10.54
C LYS A 171 4.80 -25.60 -10.20
N ALA A 172 4.07 -24.55 -9.90
CA ALA A 172 2.65 -24.60 -9.51
C ALA A 172 1.70 -24.40 -10.69
N VAL A 173 2.18 -23.87 -11.80
CA VAL A 173 1.47 -23.72 -13.06
C VAL A 173 1.52 -25.00 -13.89
#